data_88e35121124700539ddfc8181972c021
#
_entry.id   88e35121124700539ddfc8181972c021
#
_cell.length_a   1.000
_cell.length_b   1.000
_cell.length_c   1.000
_cell.angle_alpha   90.00
_cell.angle_beta   90.00
_cell.angle_gamma   90.00
#
_symmetry.space_group_name_H-M   'P 1'
#
loop_
_entity.id
_entity.type
_entity.pdbx_description
1 polymer ?
#
loop_
_entity_poly.entity_id
_entity_poly.type
_entity_poly.pdbx_seq_one_letter_code
_entity_poly.pdbx_strand_id
1 'polypeptide(L)'
;TPRLDLVLSMAGQARSIASTDPTRQAVLVTQLVEAVLSILLRTPALKPMVPFVLRELFVPGPHFNRLYDAVPRRLHEALTELVAWVLGMAADAPETIVRTHALVGQLVVFQIGRGILQRRLGIDDYGDTEIDLIQRQASRSVLMSLGLPTPDSGPAP
;
A
#
# COMPACT_ATOMS: atom_id res chain seq x y z
N THR A 1 8.81 -2.99 13.69
CA THR A 1 7.77 -4.00 14.04
C THR A 1 7.89 -5.18 13.09
N PRO A 2 7.84 -6.46 13.53
CA PRO A 2 8.08 -7.63 12.67
C PRO A 2 7.25 -7.64 11.37
N ARG A 3 6.04 -7.13 11.39
CA ARG A 3 5.16 -7.03 10.21
C ARG A 3 5.64 -6.00 9.18
N LEU A 4 6.20 -4.87 9.63
CA LEU A 4 6.79 -3.89 8.73
C LEU A 4 8.06 -4.46 8.08
N ASP A 5 8.90 -5.13 8.87
CA ASP A 5 10.13 -5.75 8.36
C ASP A 5 9.80 -6.84 7.33
N LEU A 6 8.68 -7.55 7.48
CA LEU A 6 8.17 -8.47 6.46
C LEU A 6 7.83 -7.74 5.16
N VAL A 7 7.08 -6.63 5.21
CA VAL A 7 6.73 -5.83 4.00
C VAL A 7 7.99 -5.30 3.31
N LEU A 8 8.94 -4.77 4.08
CA LEU A 8 10.21 -4.27 3.55
C LEU A 8 11.04 -5.41 2.92
N SER A 9 11.04 -6.60 3.54
CA SER A 9 11.68 -7.79 3.00
C SER A 9 11.03 -8.25 1.70
N MET A 10 9.70 -8.28 1.63
CA MET A 10 8.96 -8.64 0.41
C MET A 10 9.25 -7.68 -0.74
N ALA A 11 9.26 -6.37 -0.48
CA ALA A 11 9.61 -5.37 -1.48
C ALA A 11 11.07 -5.51 -1.96
N GLY A 12 12.00 -5.84 -1.05
CA GLY A 12 13.40 -6.12 -1.39
C GLY A 12 13.59 -7.42 -2.19
N GLN A 13 12.86 -8.48 -1.84
CA GLN A 13 12.90 -9.76 -2.56
C GLN A 13 12.34 -9.64 -3.98
N ALA A 14 11.31 -8.81 -4.19
CA ALA A 14 10.76 -8.56 -5.53
C ALA A 14 11.84 -8.10 -6.52
N ARG A 15 12.82 -7.32 -6.06
CA ARG A 15 13.97 -6.87 -6.88
C ARG A 15 14.99 -7.97 -7.19
N SER A 16 15.16 -8.93 -6.29
CA SER A 16 16.11 -10.05 -6.49
C SER A 16 15.58 -11.08 -7.49
N ILE A 17 14.26 -11.10 -7.71
CA ILE A 17 13.62 -11.89 -8.75
C ILE A 17 13.75 -11.10 -10.05
N ALA A 18 14.82 -11.34 -10.81
CA ALA A 18 15.09 -10.73 -12.11
C ALA A 18 14.06 -11.17 -13.19
N SER A 19 12.77 -11.16 -12.85
CA SER A 19 11.69 -11.56 -13.74
C SER A 19 10.96 -10.32 -14.23
N THR A 20 10.99 -10.13 -15.54
CA THR A 20 10.13 -9.15 -16.25
C THR A 20 8.75 -9.75 -16.59
N ASP A 21 8.44 -10.95 -16.09
CA ASP A 21 7.15 -11.58 -16.29
C ASP A 21 6.03 -10.83 -15.57
N PRO A 22 5.08 -10.20 -16.29
CA PRO A 22 4.01 -9.41 -15.70
C PRO A 22 3.13 -10.21 -14.74
N THR A 23 2.95 -11.51 -14.97
CA THR A 23 2.15 -12.38 -14.10
C THR A 23 2.81 -12.56 -12.73
N ARG A 24 4.12 -12.78 -12.71
CA ARG A 24 4.87 -12.85 -11.45
C ARG A 24 4.90 -11.52 -10.72
N GLN A 25 5.07 -10.42 -11.45
CA GLN A 25 5.00 -9.08 -10.88
C GLN A 25 3.63 -8.82 -10.25
N ALA A 26 2.54 -9.21 -10.91
CA ALA A 26 1.19 -9.06 -10.39
C ALA A 26 0.98 -9.85 -9.08
N VAL A 27 1.49 -11.07 -8.99
CA VAL A 27 1.40 -11.88 -7.76
C VAL A 27 2.13 -11.19 -6.60
N LEU A 28 3.36 -10.72 -6.83
CA LEU A 28 4.16 -10.05 -5.80
C LEU A 28 3.53 -8.73 -5.33
N VAL A 29 3.02 -7.93 -6.27
CA VAL A 29 2.32 -6.68 -5.95
C VAL A 29 1.05 -6.97 -5.14
N THR A 30 0.26 -7.98 -5.51
CA THR A 30 -0.94 -8.38 -4.78
C THR A 30 -0.60 -8.77 -3.33
N GLN A 31 0.39 -9.65 -3.15
CA GLN A 31 0.83 -10.07 -1.81
C GLN A 31 1.29 -8.89 -0.95
N LEU A 32 1.99 -7.93 -1.55
CA LEU A 32 2.45 -6.75 -0.84
C LEU A 32 1.29 -5.83 -0.45
N VAL A 33 0.33 -5.59 -1.34
CA VAL A 33 -0.88 -4.81 -1.07
C VAL A 33 -1.68 -5.44 0.08
N GLU A 34 -1.90 -6.75 0.03
CA GLU A 34 -2.59 -7.50 1.08
C GLU A 34 -1.87 -7.40 2.43
N ALA A 35 -0.54 -7.52 2.45
CA ALA A 35 0.26 -7.39 3.65
C ALA A 35 0.18 -5.97 4.25
N VAL A 36 0.28 -4.92 3.42
CA VAL A 36 0.15 -3.52 3.86
C VAL A 36 -1.24 -3.28 4.43
N LEU A 37 -2.30 -3.68 3.75
CA LEU A 37 -3.67 -3.52 4.22
C LEU A 37 -3.95 -4.33 5.50
N SER A 38 -3.39 -5.54 5.63
CA SER A 38 -3.46 -6.30 6.87
C SER A 38 -2.85 -5.55 8.05
N ILE A 39 -1.70 -4.90 7.86
CA ILE A 39 -1.10 -4.07 8.91
C ILE A 39 -2.01 -2.90 9.24
N LEU A 40 -2.48 -2.17 8.24
CA LEU A 40 -3.29 -0.96 8.43
C LEU A 40 -4.64 -1.26 9.09
N LEU A 41 -5.31 -2.34 8.68
CA LEU A 41 -6.71 -2.58 9.03
C LEU A 41 -6.89 -3.57 10.19
N ARG A 42 -5.95 -4.52 10.37
CA ARG A 42 -6.04 -5.58 11.39
C ARG A 42 -5.15 -5.32 12.62
N THR A 43 -4.45 -4.17 12.71
CA THR A 43 -3.62 -3.86 13.88
C THR A 43 -4.34 -2.89 14.81
N PRO A 44 -4.93 -3.36 15.93
CA PRO A 44 -5.74 -2.50 16.83
C PRO A 44 -4.95 -1.32 17.40
N ALA A 45 -3.65 -1.50 17.64
CA ALA A 45 -2.77 -0.47 18.17
C ALA A 45 -2.59 0.75 17.25
N LEU A 46 -2.90 0.63 15.95
CA LEU A 46 -2.83 1.75 15.02
C LEU A 46 -4.04 2.67 15.11
N LYS A 47 -5.23 2.17 15.50
CA LYS A 47 -6.46 2.96 15.57
C LYS A 47 -6.30 4.26 16.38
N PRO A 48 -5.80 4.23 17.63
CA PRO A 48 -5.65 5.45 18.42
C PRO A 48 -4.52 6.37 17.93
N MET A 49 -3.58 5.86 17.13
CA MET A 49 -2.47 6.66 16.60
C MET A 49 -2.86 7.46 15.35
N VAL A 50 -3.88 7.04 14.62
CA VAL A 50 -4.30 7.67 13.36
C VAL A 50 -4.57 9.18 13.50
N PRO A 51 -5.34 9.67 14.48
CA PRO A 51 -5.58 11.10 14.63
C PRO A 51 -4.30 11.90 14.86
N PHE A 52 -3.36 11.36 15.64
CA PHE A 52 -2.06 12.00 15.87
C PHE A 52 -1.24 12.06 14.57
N VAL A 53 -1.13 10.94 13.86
CA VAL A 53 -0.42 10.86 12.58
C VAL A 53 -1.01 11.83 11.57
N LEU A 54 -2.34 11.86 11.42
CA LEU A 54 -3.03 12.78 10.50
C LEU A 54 -2.76 14.24 10.86
N ARG A 55 -2.80 14.58 12.14
CA ARG A 55 -2.48 15.95 12.57
C ARG A 55 -1.08 16.36 12.16
N GLU A 56 -0.08 15.51 12.40
CA GLU A 56 1.32 15.79 12.03
C GLU A 56 1.54 15.85 10.51
N LEU A 57 0.74 15.10 9.72
CA LEU A 57 0.79 15.14 8.26
C LEU A 57 0.14 16.41 7.68
N PHE A 58 -0.97 16.88 8.26
CA PHE A 58 -1.65 18.10 7.81
C PHE A 58 -1.05 19.39 8.34
N VAL A 59 -0.51 19.34 9.56
CA VAL A 59 0.13 20.48 10.21
C VAL A 59 1.44 20.00 10.82
N PRO A 60 2.54 19.95 10.02
CA PRO A 60 3.82 19.44 10.46
C PRO A 60 4.31 20.19 11.71
N GLY A 61 4.48 19.44 12.80
CA GLY A 61 4.97 19.92 14.07
C GLY A 61 6.38 19.42 14.40
N PRO A 62 6.86 19.64 15.64
CA PRO A 62 8.20 19.21 16.06
C PRO A 62 8.45 17.71 15.94
N HIS A 63 7.39 16.90 15.91
CA HIS A 63 7.47 15.44 15.86
C HIS A 63 7.41 14.89 14.44
N PHE A 64 7.09 15.71 13.42
CA PHE A 64 6.91 15.28 12.04
C PHE A 64 8.13 14.52 11.51
N ASN A 65 9.34 15.05 11.65
CA ASN A 65 10.54 14.42 11.14
C ASN A 65 10.77 13.03 11.75
N ARG A 66 10.58 12.89 13.07
CA ARG A 66 10.71 11.61 13.75
C ARG A 66 9.65 10.60 13.27
N LEU A 67 8.42 11.06 13.10
CA LEU A 67 7.33 10.24 12.59
C LEU A 67 7.62 9.80 11.15
N TYR A 68 8.06 10.72 10.32
CA TYR A 68 8.40 10.47 8.92
C TYR A 68 9.53 9.44 8.79
N ASP A 69 10.63 9.62 9.51
CA ASP A 69 11.78 8.71 9.46
C ASP A 69 11.50 7.32 10.05
N ALA A 70 10.57 7.21 10.99
CA ALA A 70 10.29 5.95 11.68
C ALA A 70 9.72 4.87 10.76
N VAL A 71 8.68 5.19 9.98
CA VAL A 71 7.97 4.22 9.14
C VAL A 71 7.67 4.77 7.73
N PRO A 72 7.03 5.96 7.58
CA PRO A 72 6.58 6.42 6.27
C PRO A 72 7.68 6.50 5.22
N ARG A 73 8.85 7.04 5.57
CA ARG A 73 9.98 7.15 4.64
C ARG A 73 10.44 5.79 4.15
N ARG A 74 10.74 4.87 5.07
CA ARG A 74 11.24 3.53 4.72
C ARG A 74 10.25 2.74 3.87
N LEU A 75 8.97 2.83 4.23
CA LEU A 75 7.90 2.16 3.47
C LEU A 75 7.76 2.80 2.08
N HIS A 76 7.74 4.13 2.00
CA HIS A 76 7.61 4.83 0.74
C HIS A 76 8.80 4.56 -0.19
N GLU A 77 10.04 4.58 0.32
CA GLU A 77 11.25 4.23 -0.44
C GLU A 77 11.17 2.81 -0.99
N ALA A 78 10.83 1.82 -0.15
CA ALA A 78 10.71 0.43 -0.57
C ALA A 78 9.62 0.21 -1.64
N LEU A 79 8.48 0.88 -1.51
CA LEU A 79 7.40 0.84 -2.51
C LEU A 79 7.80 1.57 -3.80
N THR A 80 8.56 2.66 -3.70
CA THR A 80 9.06 3.38 -4.88
C THR A 80 10.02 2.51 -5.69
N GLU A 81 10.88 1.76 -5.04
CA GLU A 81 11.77 0.81 -5.70
C GLU A 81 11.00 -0.33 -6.38
N LEU A 82 9.92 -0.82 -5.76
CA LEU A 82 9.03 -1.81 -6.37
C LEU A 82 8.33 -1.25 -7.62
N VAL A 83 7.77 -0.05 -7.53
CA VAL A 83 7.10 0.63 -8.66
C VAL A 83 8.09 0.88 -9.80
N ALA A 84 9.29 1.36 -9.47
CA ALA A 84 10.37 1.54 -10.43
C ALA A 84 10.72 0.25 -11.18
N TRP A 85 10.83 -0.86 -10.45
CA TRP A 85 11.08 -2.18 -11.02
C TRP A 85 9.96 -2.64 -11.95
N VAL A 86 8.70 -2.49 -11.56
CA VAL A 86 7.54 -2.88 -12.38
C VAL A 86 7.45 -2.05 -13.66
N LEU A 87 7.67 -0.73 -13.55
CA LEU A 87 7.50 0.20 -14.67
C LEU A 87 8.77 0.36 -15.52
N GLY A 88 9.92 -0.21 -15.12
CA GLY A 88 11.21 -0.01 -15.77
C GLY A 88 11.69 1.44 -15.69
N MET A 89 11.38 2.14 -14.61
CA MET A 89 11.72 3.54 -14.36
C MET A 89 12.84 3.65 -13.31
N ALA A 90 13.50 4.81 -13.24
CA ALA A 90 14.44 5.10 -12.16
C ALA A 90 13.67 5.39 -10.85
N ALA A 91 14.14 4.82 -9.73
CA ALA A 91 13.47 4.98 -8.43
C ALA A 91 13.53 6.41 -7.89
N ASP A 92 14.57 7.17 -8.25
CA ASP A 92 14.77 8.58 -7.87
C ASP A 92 14.07 9.57 -8.81
N ALA A 93 13.45 9.08 -9.89
CA ALA A 93 12.70 9.95 -10.80
C ALA A 93 11.46 10.54 -10.10
N PRO A 94 11.23 11.86 -10.19
CA PRO A 94 10.07 12.50 -9.58
C PRO A 94 8.74 11.86 -9.96
N GLU A 95 8.60 11.42 -11.21
CA GLU A 95 7.39 10.74 -11.69
C GLU A 95 7.16 9.43 -10.94
N THR A 96 8.20 8.61 -10.72
CA THR A 96 8.11 7.36 -9.98
C THR A 96 7.68 7.60 -8.54
N ILE A 97 8.27 8.61 -7.89
CA ILE A 97 7.95 9.00 -6.52
C ILE A 97 6.48 9.43 -6.41
N VAL A 98 6.00 10.27 -7.33
CA VAL A 98 4.61 10.75 -7.33
C VAL A 98 3.62 9.61 -7.60
N ARG A 99 3.92 8.72 -8.54
CA ARG A 99 3.09 7.53 -8.81
C ARG A 99 3.01 6.62 -7.59
N THR A 100 4.14 6.38 -6.94
CA THR A 100 4.16 5.60 -5.68
C THR A 100 3.30 6.26 -4.61
N HIS A 101 3.40 7.56 -4.45
CA HIS A 101 2.60 8.30 -3.47
C HIS A 101 1.09 8.16 -3.75
N ALA A 102 0.67 8.23 -5.01
CA ALA A 102 -0.72 8.00 -5.40
C ALA A 102 -1.19 6.57 -5.08
N LEU A 103 -0.35 5.56 -5.31
CA LEU A 103 -0.66 4.17 -4.97
C LEU A 103 -0.76 3.97 -3.45
N VAL A 104 0.15 4.56 -2.68
CA VAL A 104 0.06 4.55 -1.20
C VAL A 104 -1.24 5.19 -0.73
N GLY A 105 -1.65 6.31 -1.36
CA GLY A 105 -2.92 6.97 -1.08
C GLY A 105 -4.13 6.03 -1.25
N GLN A 106 -4.13 5.19 -2.27
CA GLN A 106 -5.18 4.19 -2.50
C GLN A 106 -5.31 3.16 -1.36
N LEU A 107 -4.24 2.90 -0.62
CA LEU A 107 -4.23 1.95 0.49
C LEU A 107 -4.59 2.62 1.81
N VAL A 108 -3.97 3.76 2.11
CA VAL A 108 -4.17 4.43 3.41
C VAL A 108 -5.57 5.04 3.55
N VAL A 109 -6.26 5.34 2.44
CA VAL A 109 -7.62 5.89 2.45
C VAL A 109 -8.61 5.00 3.21
N PHE A 110 -8.43 3.68 3.20
CA PHE A 110 -9.29 2.75 3.94
C PHE A 110 -9.14 2.87 5.44
N GLN A 111 -8.03 3.40 5.92
CA GLN A 111 -7.82 3.68 7.34
C GLN A 111 -8.21 5.11 7.70
N ILE A 112 -7.77 6.12 6.93
CA ILE A 112 -8.06 7.51 7.24
C ILE A 112 -9.51 7.89 6.95
N GLY A 113 -10.12 7.31 5.90
CA GLY A 113 -11.52 7.49 5.50
C GLY A 113 -12.46 6.42 6.07
N ARG A 114 -12.01 5.64 7.06
CA ARG A 114 -12.74 4.48 7.61
C ARG A 114 -14.18 4.81 7.97
N GLY A 115 -14.41 5.90 8.70
CA GLY A 115 -15.76 6.29 9.15
C GLY A 115 -16.72 6.58 7.99
N ILE A 116 -16.22 7.10 6.88
CA ILE A 116 -17.06 7.35 5.68
C ILE A 116 -17.50 6.02 5.07
N LEU A 117 -16.56 5.08 4.89
CA LEU A 117 -16.86 3.78 4.28
C LEU A 117 -17.78 2.94 5.18
N GLN A 118 -17.53 2.90 6.49
CA GLN A 118 -18.37 2.21 7.47
C GLN A 118 -19.81 2.72 7.39
N ARG A 119 -20.01 4.05 7.38
CA ARG A 119 -21.34 4.64 7.28
C ARG A 119 -22.05 4.31 5.97
N ARG A 120 -21.30 4.26 4.86
CA ARG A 120 -21.87 3.91 3.53
C ARG A 120 -22.24 2.42 3.45
N LEU A 121 -21.49 1.55 4.12
CA LEU A 121 -21.77 0.11 4.17
C LEU A 121 -22.79 -0.28 5.25
N GLY A 122 -23.15 0.64 6.16
CA GLY A 122 -24.04 0.36 7.28
C GLY A 122 -23.45 -0.57 8.33
N ILE A 123 -22.17 -0.47 8.59
CA ILE A 123 -21.41 -1.33 9.53
C ILE A 123 -20.74 -0.49 10.61
N ASP A 124 -20.54 -1.08 11.78
CA ASP A 124 -19.86 -0.41 12.92
C ASP A 124 -18.34 -0.53 12.82
N ASP A 125 -17.83 -1.63 12.31
CA ASP A 125 -16.39 -1.84 12.10
C ASP A 125 -16.13 -2.80 10.93
N TYR A 126 -14.90 -2.82 10.38
CA TYR A 126 -14.51 -3.79 9.38
C TYR A 126 -14.34 -5.17 10.03
N GLY A 127 -15.12 -6.13 9.59
CA GLY A 127 -14.91 -7.55 9.84
C GLY A 127 -13.99 -8.18 8.76
N ASP A 128 -13.81 -9.48 8.85
CA ASP A 128 -12.97 -10.20 7.89
C ASP A 128 -13.51 -10.09 6.47
N THR A 129 -14.82 -10.16 6.30
CA THR A 129 -15.49 -10.04 4.98
C THR A 129 -15.19 -8.69 4.32
N GLU A 130 -15.28 -7.59 5.07
CA GLU A 130 -15.02 -6.25 4.56
C GLU A 130 -13.54 -6.06 4.26
N ILE A 131 -12.65 -6.56 5.11
CA ILE A 131 -11.21 -6.47 4.87
C ILE A 131 -10.81 -7.27 3.64
N ASP A 132 -11.34 -8.48 3.46
CA ASP A 132 -11.09 -9.28 2.26
C ASP A 132 -11.61 -8.60 0.99
N LEU A 133 -12.78 -7.95 1.07
CA LEU A 133 -13.30 -7.17 -0.04
C LEU A 133 -12.39 -5.97 -0.37
N ILE A 134 -11.96 -5.23 0.66
CA ILE A 134 -11.03 -4.10 0.50
C ILE A 134 -9.72 -4.58 -0.14
N GLN A 135 -9.15 -5.67 0.34
CA GLN A 135 -7.91 -6.23 -0.21
C GLN A 135 -8.05 -6.59 -1.69
N ARG A 136 -9.11 -7.29 -2.09
CA ARG A 136 -9.36 -7.61 -3.50
C ARG A 136 -9.49 -6.37 -4.38
N GLN A 137 -10.30 -5.39 -3.96
CA GLN A 137 -10.55 -4.18 -4.74
C GLN A 137 -9.30 -3.28 -4.81
N ALA A 138 -8.59 -3.12 -3.71
CA ALA A 138 -7.35 -2.34 -3.68
C ALA A 138 -6.25 -3.00 -4.53
N SER A 139 -6.05 -4.32 -4.42
CA SER A 139 -5.10 -5.06 -5.26
C SER A 139 -5.41 -4.89 -6.74
N ARG A 140 -6.67 -5.06 -7.14
CA ARG A 140 -7.11 -4.83 -8.52
C ARG A 140 -6.79 -3.41 -9.00
N SER A 141 -7.13 -2.41 -8.20
CA SER A 141 -6.87 -1.00 -8.54
C SER A 141 -5.38 -0.70 -8.70
N VAL A 142 -4.55 -1.21 -7.79
CA VAL A 142 -3.08 -1.06 -7.87
C VAL A 142 -2.51 -1.76 -9.10
N LEU A 143 -2.93 -3.00 -9.39
CA LEU A 143 -2.49 -3.73 -10.57
C LEU A 143 -2.84 -2.98 -11.86
N MET A 144 -4.08 -2.49 -11.98
CA MET A 144 -4.51 -1.69 -13.12
C MET A 144 -3.69 -0.40 -13.26
N SER A 145 -3.40 0.29 -12.16
CA SER A 145 -2.57 1.51 -12.15
C SER A 145 -1.13 1.25 -12.59
N LEU A 146 -0.63 0.03 -12.40
CA LEU A 146 0.71 -0.41 -12.82
C LEU A 146 0.73 -1.08 -14.20
N GLY A 147 -0.43 -1.24 -14.85
CA GLY A 147 -0.53 -1.94 -16.13
C GLY A 147 -0.27 -3.45 -16.03
N LEU A 148 -0.49 -4.03 -14.86
CA LEU A 148 -0.30 -5.45 -14.60
C LEU A 148 -1.61 -6.24 -14.79
N PRO A 149 -1.53 -7.53 -15.15
CA PRO A 149 -2.70 -8.38 -15.28
C PRO A 149 -3.45 -8.51 -13.94
N THR A 150 -4.78 -8.44 -14.01
CA THR A 150 -5.65 -8.70 -12.85
C THR A 150 -6.16 -10.16 -12.89
N PRO A 151 -6.48 -10.77 -11.73
CA PRO A 151 -6.92 -12.16 -11.67
C PRO A 151 -8.14 -12.47 -12.55
N ASP A 152 -8.97 -11.46 -12.82
CA ASP A 152 -10.19 -11.59 -13.63
C ASP A 152 -9.99 -11.20 -15.10
N SER A 153 -8.80 -10.80 -15.51
CA SER A 153 -8.47 -10.61 -16.92
C SER A 153 -8.24 -11.99 -17.53
N GLY A 154 -9.31 -12.57 -18.09
CA GLY A 154 -9.19 -13.73 -18.98
C GLY A 154 -8.21 -13.42 -20.12
N PRO A 155 -7.75 -14.45 -20.86
CA PRO A 155 -6.86 -14.21 -21.99
C PRO A 155 -7.48 -13.14 -22.89
N ALA A 156 -6.66 -12.12 -23.21
CA ALA A 156 -7.07 -11.09 -24.17
C ALA A 156 -7.49 -11.80 -25.47
N PRO A 157 -8.57 -11.37 -26.13
CA PRO A 157 -9.05 -11.99 -27.37
C PRO A 157 -8.01 -11.89 -28.49
#